data_9afb5640f35d87c4d1c239fe0722a80c
#
_entry.id   9afb5640f35d87c4d1c239fe0722a80c
#
_cell.length_a   1.000
_cell.length_b   1.000
_cell.length_c   1.000
_cell.angle_alpha   90.00
_cell.angle_beta   90.00
_cell.angle_gamma   90.00
#
_symmetry.space_group_name_H-M   'P 1'
#
loop_
_entity.id
_entity.type
_entity.pdbx_description
1 polymer ?
#
loop_
_entity_poly.entity_id
_entity_poly.type
_entity_poly.pdbx_seq_one_letter_code
_entity_poly.pdbx_strand_id
1 'polypeptide(L)'
;MAGFSQGGGVGLALSNWMINGDPGYDVFGMDIARFGDFATLRYTNAKVRENYSRRFRISFPNEELEAGRPHQTTPIYDLLVSQNAVMGNSWGLENALWFAPSQDEAKDVLSFHRSNDFNSIKNEVKSVR
;
A
#
# COMPACT_ATOMS: atom_id res chain seq x y z
N MET A 1 1.11 -3.23 -15.32
CA MET A 1 1.25 -4.54 -16.00
C MET A 1 2.48 -4.50 -16.89
N ALA A 2 3.31 -5.52 -16.85
CA ALA A 2 4.39 -5.72 -17.83
C ALA A 2 3.78 -6.38 -19.08
N GLY A 3 3.41 -5.57 -20.06
CA GLY A 3 2.57 -5.98 -21.19
C GLY A 3 3.08 -7.21 -21.93
N PHE A 4 4.37 -7.25 -22.26
CA PHE A 4 4.93 -8.36 -23.02
C PHE A 4 4.99 -9.67 -22.19
N SER A 5 5.56 -9.62 -20.98
CA SER A 5 5.75 -10.82 -20.16
C SER A 5 4.46 -11.38 -19.55
N GLN A 6 3.45 -10.55 -19.33
CA GLN A 6 2.17 -10.96 -18.78
C GLN A 6 1.07 -11.15 -19.83
N GLY A 7 1.32 -10.81 -21.10
CA GLY A 7 0.31 -10.78 -22.14
C GLY A 7 -0.43 -12.10 -22.35
N GLY A 8 0.29 -13.23 -22.31
CA GLY A 8 -0.30 -14.56 -22.46
C GLY A 8 -1.27 -14.92 -21.33
N GLY A 9 -0.85 -14.70 -20.07
CA GLY A 9 -1.69 -14.96 -18.89
C GLY A 9 -2.91 -14.05 -18.81
N VAL A 10 -2.74 -12.77 -19.13
CA VAL A 10 -3.85 -11.81 -19.19
C VAL A 10 -4.85 -12.21 -20.30
N GLY A 11 -4.35 -12.60 -21.46
CA GLY A 11 -5.21 -13.06 -22.55
C GLY A 11 -6.02 -14.30 -22.18
N LEU A 12 -5.39 -15.27 -21.52
CA LEU A 12 -6.07 -16.47 -21.03
C LEU A 12 -7.15 -16.15 -19.99
N ALA A 13 -6.81 -15.36 -18.97
CA ALA A 13 -7.77 -14.95 -17.94
C ALA A 13 -8.96 -14.19 -18.56
N LEU A 14 -8.67 -13.23 -19.43
CA LEU A 14 -9.71 -12.44 -20.08
C LEU A 14 -10.62 -13.28 -20.98
N SER A 15 -10.06 -14.21 -21.77
CA SER A 15 -10.85 -15.11 -22.63
C SER A 15 -11.77 -16.02 -21.81
N ASN A 16 -11.26 -16.60 -20.71
CA ASN A 16 -12.08 -17.40 -19.80
C ASN A 16 -13.21 -16.56 -19.20
N TRP A 17 -12.88 -15.35 -18.74
CA TRP A 17 -13.86 -14.44 -18.15
C TRP A 17 -14.97 -14.06 -19.11
N MET A 18 -14.62 -13.75 -20.37
CA MET A 18 -15.60 -13.42 -21.40
C MET A 18 -16.49 -14.60 -21.80
N ILE A 19 -15.95 -15.82 -21.81
CA ILE A 19 -16.67 -17.01 -22.26
C ILE A 19 -17.47 -17.67 -21.13
N ASN A 20 -16.86 -17.78 -19.97
CA ASN A 20 -17.37 -18.57 -18.83
C ASN A 20 -17.92 -17.71 -17.69
N GLY A 21 -17.71 -16.37 -17.71
CA GLY A 21 -18.03 -15.48 -16.59
C GLY A 21 -17.07 -15.57 -15.41
N ASP A 22 -15.99 -16.37 -15.54
CA ASP A 22 -14.99 -16.60 -14.50
C ASP A 22 -13.59 -16.71 -15.13
N PRO A 23 -12.56 -16.03 -14.58
CA PRO A 23 -11.20 -16.08 -15.13
C PRO A 23 -10.50 -17.44 -14.92
N GLY A 24 -11.04 -18.35 -14.11
CA GLY A 24 -10.52 -19.67 -13.82
C GLY A 24 -9.46 -19.72 -12.69
N TYR A 25 -9.02 -18.59 -12.21
CA TYR A 25 -8.07 -18.45 -11.09
C TYR A 25 -8.15 -17.05 -10.48
N ASP A 26 -7.55 -16.86 -9.31
CA ASP A 26 -7.60 -15.58 -8.60
C ASP A 26 -6.83 -14.48 -9.36
N VAL A 27 -7.58 -13.52 -9.89
CA VAL A 27 -7.06 -12.29 -10.53
C VAL A 27 -7.45 -11.03 -9.77
N PHE A 28 -7.93 -11.13 -8.52
CA PHE A 28 -8.42 -9.98 -7.76
C PHE A 28 -7.39 -8.84 -7.72
N GLY A 29 -6.12 -9.16 -7.57
CA GLY A 29 -5.04 -8.17 -7.60
C GLY A 29 -4.93 -7.35 -8.89
N MET A 30 -5.56 -7.80 -9.99
CA MET A 30 -5.57 -7.14 -11.30
C MET A 30 -6.97 -6.66 -11.71
N ASP A 31 -8.01 -7.01 -10.95
CA ASP A 31 -9.38 -6.64 -11.24
C ASP A 31 -9.62 -5.17 -10.85
N ILE A 32 -10.25 -4.41 -11.76
CA ILE A 32 -10.65 -3.03 -11.48
C ILE A 32 -11.69 -2.95 -10.37
N ALA A 33 -12.49 -3.99 -10.15
CA ALA A 33 -13.47 -4.07 -9.09
C ALA A 33 -12.87 -3.95 -7.67
N ARG A 34 -11.55 -4.17 -7.52
CA ARG A 34 -10.84 -3.93 -6.25
C ARG A 34 -10.82 -2.46 -5.83
N PHE A 35 -11.01 -1.55 -6.79
CA PHE A 35 -11.08 -0.12 -6.52
C PHE A 35 -12.54 0.31 -6.35
N GLY A 36 -12.81 1.08 -5.31
CA GLY A 36 -14.11 1.70 -5.09
C GLY A 36 -14.11 3.17 -5.55
N ASP A 37 -15.14 3.90 -5.16
CA ASP A 37 -15.34 5.32 -5.50
C ASP A 37 -14.22 6.24 -5.00
N PHE A 38 -13.40 5.76 -4.05
CA PHE A 38 -12.23 6.48 -3.56
C PHE A 38 -11.17 6.71 -4.66
N ALA A 39 -11.10 5.85 -5.67
CA ALA A 39 -10.11 5.92 -6.75
C ALA A 39 -10.45 7.02 -7.77
N THR A 40 -10.62 8.25 -7.28
CA THR A 40 -10.87 9.42 -8.12
C THR A 40 -9.71 9.68 -9.09
N LEU A 41 -10.00 10.39 -10.19
CA LEU A 41 -8.97 10.78 -11.17
C LEU A 41 -7.82 11.56 -10.52
N ARG A 42 -8.13 12.44 -9.55
CA ARG A 42 -7.11 13.21 -8.81
C ARG A 42 -6.17 12.28 -8.02
N TYR A 43 -6.74 11.34 -7.27
CA TYR A 43 -5.97 10.36 -6.49
C TYR A 43 -5.13 9.47 -7.40
N THR A 44 -5.75 8.90 -8.43
CA THR A 44 -5.08 8.01 -9.39
C THR A 44 -3.93 8.71 -10.11
N ASN A 45 -4.12 9.95 -10.56
CA ASN A 45 -3.06 10.73 -11.20
C ASN A 45 -1.88 11.01 -10.26
N ALA A 46 -2.15 11.32 -8.99
CA ALA A 46 -1.08 11.54 -8.02
C ALA A 46 -0.26 10.25 -7.80
N LYS A 47 -0.93 9.11 -7.57
CA LYS A 47 -0.29 7.81 -7.40
C LYS A 47 0.49 7.36 -8.63
N VAL A 48 -0.08 7.50 -9.82
CA VAL A 48 0.57 7.10 -11.08
C VAL A 48 1.83 7.92 -11.32
N ARG A 49 1.79 9.24 -11.13
CA ARG A 49 2.96 10.11 -11.31
C ARG A 49 4.10 9.71 -10.37
N GLU A 50 3.80 9.50 -9.10
CA GLU A 50 4.81 9.06 -8.14
C GLU A 50 5.36 7.66 -8.49
N ASN A 51 4.49 6.69 -8.78
CA ASN A 51 4.91 5.34 -9.15
C ASN A 51 5.81 5.34 -10.40
N TYR A 52 5.42 6.07 -11.45
CA TYR A 52 6.21 6.13 -12.67
C TYR A 52 7.56 6.85 -12.50
N SER A 53 7.62 7.90 -11.68
CA SER A 53 8.88 8.58 -11.41
C SER A 53 9.90 7.69 -10.67
N ARG A 54 9.39 6.68 -9.96
CA ARG A 54 10.20 5.75 -9.16
C ARG A 54 10.37 4.37 -9.80
N ARG A 55 9.82 4.14 -10.98
CA ARG A 55 9.67 2.81 -11.59
C ARG A 55 10.97 2.02 -11.75
N PHE A 56 12.06 2.69 -12.03
CA PHE A 56 13.35 2.04 -12.31
C PHE A 56 14.38 2.18 -11.19
N ARG A 57 14.01 2.79 -10.09
CA ARG A 57 14.88 2.85 -8.93
C ARG A 57 14.71 1.59 -8.06
N ILE A 58 15.74 1.25 -7.30
CA ILE A 58 15.64 0.25 -6.25
C ILE A 58 14.89 0.90 -5.08
N SER A 59 13.76 0.28 -4.67
CA SER A 59 12.98 0.70 -3.52
C SER A 59 13.52 0.08 -2.24
N PHE A 60 13.42 0.81 -1.14
CA PHE A 60 13.71 0.24 0.17
C PHE A 60 12.59 -0.71 0.60
N PRO A 61 12.89 -1.73 1.43
CA PRO A 61 11.84 -2.54 2.05
C PRO A 61 10.81 -1.66 2.78
N ASN A 62 9.53 -1.99 2.64
CA ASN A 62 8.39 -1.29 3.26
C ASN A 62 8.26 0.21 2.89
N GLU A 63 8.94 0.68 1.87
CA GLU A 63 8.82 2.05 1.41
C GLU A 63 7.42 2.33 0.87
N GLU A 64 6.72 3.28 1.48
CA GLU A 64 5.38 3.71 1.08
C GLU A 64 5.43 4.77 -0.04
N LEU A 65 4.38 4.78 -0.86
CA LEU A 65 4.13 5.84 -1.84
C LEU A 65 3.20 6.90 -1.21
N GLU A 66 3.73 8.09 -0.98
CA GLU A 66 3.04 9.13 -0.19
C GLU A 66 2.08 10.01 -0.98
N ALA A 67 2.24 10.08 -2.31
CA ALA A 67 1.40 10.96 -3.13
C ALA A 67 -0.09 10.66 -2.98
N GLY A 68 -0.89 11.72 -2.83
CA GLY A 68 -2.33 11.62 -2.68
C GLY A 68 -2.82 11.20 -1.28
N ARG A 69 -1.94 11.20 -0.28
CA ARG A 69 -2.25 10.87 1.12
C ARG A 69 -2.40 12.12 1.98
N PRO A 70 -3.18 12.06 3.09
CA PRO A 70 -4.18 11.03 3.38
C PRO A 70 -5.36 11.13 2.41
N HIS A 71 -5.97 9.99 2.03
CA HIS A 71 -7.10 9.99 1.10
C HIS A 71 -8.39 9.54 1.78
N GLN A 72 -8.37 8.39 2.44
CA GLN A 72 -9.43 7.92 3.32
C GLN A 72 -8.85 7.67 4.71
N THR A 73 -9.59 8.05 5.73
CA THR A 73 -9.17 7.90 7.13
C THR A 73 -10.23 7.17 7.93
N THR A 74 -9.80 6.47 8.97
CA THR A 74 -10.71 5.88 9.95
C THR A 74 -11.20 6.96 10.93
N PRO A 75 -12.33 6.75 11.65
CA PRO A 75 -12.80 7.71 12.67
C PRO A 75 -11.80 7.98 13.80
N ILE A 76 -10.84 7.08 14.00
CA ILE A 76 -9.80 7.20 15.05
C ILE A 76 -8.45 7.68 14.49
N TYR A 77 -8.37 8.10 13.24
CA TYR A 77 -7.13 8.49 12.57
C TYR A 77 -6.36 9.55 13.38
N ASP A 78 -7.01 10.65 13.76
CA ASP A 78 -6.36 11.74 14.49
C ASP A 78 -5.87 11.28 15.87
N LEU A 79 -6.59 10.38 16.53
CA LEU A 79 -6.16 9.77 17.79
C LEU A 79 -4.89 8.93 17.58
N LEU A 80 -4.82 8.12 16.53
CA LEU A 80 -3.63 7.32 16.23
C LEU A 80 -2.42 8.22 15.95
N VAL A 81 -2.59 9.26 15.13
CA VAL A 81 -1.53 10.24 14.86
C VAL A 81 -1.07 10.94 16.14
N SER A 82 -2.00 11.32 17.03
CA SER A 82 -1.64 11.93 18.33
C SER A 82 -0.87 11.00 19.28
N GLN A 83 -0.96 9.70 19.05
CA GLN A 83 -0.21 8.66 19.74
C GLN A 83 1.10 8.27 19.04
N ASN A 84 1.59 9.11 18.14
CA ASN A 84 2.82 8.92 17.37
C ASN A 84 2.76 7.73 16.39
N ALA A 85 1.57 7.39 15.86
CA ALA A 85 1.45 6.38 14.83
C ALA A 85 2.15 6.82 13.54
N VAL A 86 2.99 5.96 13.00
CA VAL A 86 3.47 6.05 11.61
C VAL A 86 2.43 5.38 10.72
N MET A 87 1.87 6.16 9.82
CA MET A 87 0.73 5.72 9.00
C MET A 87 1.19 5.14 7.67
N GLY A 88 0.59 4.02 7.26
CA GLY A 88 0.67 3.46 5.93
C GLY A 88 -0.67 3.54 5.20
N ASN A 89 -0.71 3.08 3.97
CA ASN A 89 -1.91 3.14 3.14
C ASN A 89 -2.21 1.79 2.48
N SER A 90 -3.40 1.25 2.76
CA SER A 90 -3.93 0.06 2.10
C SER A 90 -5.21 0.40 1.36
N TRP A 91 -5.22 0.21 0.05
CA TRP A 91 -6.44 0.43 -0.77
C TRP A 91 -7.05 1.82 -0.60
N GLY A 92 -6.22 2.83 -0.42
CA GLY A 92 -6.63 4.21 -0.20
C GLY A 92 -6.95 4.56 1.25
N LEU A 93 -7.01 3.60 2.16
CA LEU A 93 -7.30 3.81 3.59
C LEU A 93 -6.01 3.88 4.41
N GLU A 94 -5.90 4.90 5.24
CA GLU A 94 -4.78 5.07 6.18
C GLU A 94 -4.88 4.07 7.34
N ASN A 95 -3.77 3.40 7.62
CA ASN A 95 -3.64 2.42 8.72
C ASN A 95 -2.38 2.73 9.53
N ALA A 96 -2.43 2.55 10.84
CA ALA A 96 -1.22 2.60 11.66
C ALA A 96 -0.34 1.38 11.35
N LEU A 97 0.91 1.61 10.99
CA LEU A 97 1.91 0.56 10.77
C LEU A 97 2.62 0.20 12.07
N TRP A 98 3.05 1.22 12.81
CA TRP A 98 3.71 1.08 14.11
C TRP A 98 3.59 2.37 14.90
N PHE A 99 3.94 2.35 16.19
CA PHE A 99 3.90 3.51 17.07
C PHE A 99 5.31 3.88 17.52
N ALA A 100 5.69 5.13 17.26
CA ALA A 100 6.99 5.64 17.67
C ALA A 100 7.00 6.03 19.17
N PRO A 101 8.16 5.95 19.84
CA PRO A 101 8.29 6.36 21.23
C PRO A 101 8.03 7.86 21.44
N SER A 102 8.29 8.68 20.43
CA SER A 102 8.09 10.13 20.47
C SER A 102 7.63 10.66 19.10
N GLN A 103 7.07 11.87 19.10
CA GLN A 103 6.64 12.54 17.86
C GLN A 103 7.80 12.78 16.88
N ASP A 104 8.98 13.09 17.36
CA ASP A 104 10.16 13.33 16.53
C ASP A 104 10.65 12.08 15.82
N GLU A 105 10.36 10.91 16.38
CA GLU A 105 10.70 9.61 15.85
C GLU A 105 9.57 8.99 14.98
N ALA A 106 8.41 9.65 14.92
CA ALA A 106 7.22 9.16 14.19
C ALA A 106 7.37 9.29 12.67
N LYS A 107 8.42 8.68 12.14
CA LYS A 107 8.69 8.59 10.69
C LYS A 107 9.52 7.36 10.36
N ASP A 108 9.32 6.80 9.17
CA ASP A 108 10.17 5.72 8.68
C ASP A 108 11.56 6.24 8.28
N VAL A 109 12.59 5.53 8.72
CA VAL A 109 13.97 5.71 8.26
C VAL A 109 14.29 4.60 7.28
N LEU A 110 14.22 4.92 5.99
CA LEU A 110 14.41 3.96 4.92
C LEU A 110 15.84 3.39 4.92
N SER A 111 15.95 2.06 4.94
CA SER A 111 17.24 1.36 5.01
C SER A 111 17.12 -0.05 4.44
N PHE A 112 18.23 -0.59 3.92
CA PHE A 112 18.37 -2.03 3.60
C PHE A 112 18.77 -2.86 4.81
N HIS A 113 19.04 -2.23 5.93
CA HIS A 113 19.27 -2.87 7.21
C HIS A 113 17.96 -2.96 8.01
N ARG A 114 18.07 -3.31 9.30
CA ARG A 114 16.93 -3.33 10.20
C ARG A 114 16.30 -1.94 10.32
N SER A 115 15.00 -1.85 10.12
CA SER A 115 14.25 -0.60 10.20
C SER A 115 14.18 -0.04 11.63
N ASN A 116 13.90 1.25 11.77
CA ASN A 116 13.83 1.94 13.06
C ASN A 116 12.59 1.55 13.90
N ASP A 117 11.56 0.99 13.27
CA ASP A 117 10.36 0.44 13.92
C ASP A 117 10.60 -0.83 14.73
N PHE A 118 11.71 -1.55 14.45
CA PHE A 118 11.97 -2.88 14.99
C PHE A 118 11.82 -3.00 16.50
N ASN A 119 12.33 -2.03 17.27
CA ASN A 119 12.27 -2.08 18.72
C ASN A 119 10.85 -1.86 19.25
N SER A 120 10.07 -0.99 18.60
CA SER A 120 8.66 -0.76 18.90
C SER A 120 7.85 -2.03 18.67
N ILE A 121 7.94 -2.60 17.48
CA ILE A 121 7.27 -3.85 17.11
C ILE A 121 7.68 -5.02 18.03
N LYS A 122 8.97 -5.15 18.34
CA LYS A 122 9.46 -6.15 19.28
C LYS A 122 8.82 -6.03 20.67
N ASN A 123 8.63 -4.79 21.15
CA ASN A 123 8.00 -4.54 22.44
C ASN A 123 6.50 -4.87 22.41
N GLU A 124 5.81 -4.50 21.34
CA GLU A 124 4.41 -4.86 21.12
C GLU A 124 4.21 -6.38 21.12
N VAL A 125 5.02 -7.10 20.33
CA VAL A 125 5.00 -8.58 20.30
C VAL A 125 5.22 -9.20 21.67
N LYS A 126 6.12 -8.63 22.50
CA LYS A 126 6.34 -9.11 23.85
C LYS A 126 5.15 -8.84 24.78
N SER A 127 4.42 -7.76 24.54
CA SER A 127 3.28 -7.36 25.38
C SER A 127 2.04 -8.22 25.14
N VAL A 128 1.90 -8.84 23.97
CA VAL A 128 0.76 -9.73 23.61
C VAL A 128 1.07 -11.21 23.81
N ARG A 129 2.26 -11.56 24.27
CA ARG A 129 2.69 -12.93 24.61
C ARG A 129 2.55 -13.21 26.10
#